data_43ac88c1de64776c948e3b66b93a462b
#
_entry.id   43ac88c1de64776c948e3b66b93a462b
#
_cell.length_a   1.000
_cell.length_b   1.000
_cell.length_c   1.000
_cell.angle_alpha   90.00
_cell.angle_beta   90.00
_cell.angle_gamma   90.00
#
_symmetry.space_group_name_H-M   'P 1'
#
loop_
_entity.id
_entity.type
_entity.pdbx_description
1 polymer ?
#
loop_
_entity_poly.entity_id
_entity_poly.type
_entity_poly.pdbx_seq_one_letter_code
_entity_poly.pdbx_strand_id
1 'polypeptide(L)'
;MTEVDLIIKNAHVFNVYLRKFQDVQVSIKNGKFYWINKELPNLTAKKVIDLQGKYLIPGFVDAHMHIDSSMTTPKIMGETILKYGTTTIIADDHEVTNVAGINGLKDFINEDSPIDIFFGIPSSVPSTNPQMETTGSKIGVPEVKELLKDPRFICLGEVMNFKDMTSDKDTLIKDIINTCHKTKPTMPIEGHTPAYHGEDLAKILYAGVTTDHTQQTGDLVNEKIRNGMFVEVQLKSMHPDVINTIIDNKYFEHVALVTDDSMPDTLLKGHLNLLVKKAINMGMKLEDAIYISTYTPARHMGLWDRGAIAPGRVADFSILDNLEELSIADVYKNGISAKEIIKNTSQDDFSPNSLTTSVKAPKLTKQDLLLKTNLVDNGSVTANVIQINPVGTFTNHIQKRLAVHNHIVDWQSANLALIIVQERYGLNDGKFSLGLVDRGIIGDGAVGATWAHDHHNLMVMGTNLDGMIDIQHQLINQQGGYIVARGEKIAANAPLPIGGVVSNQPMKILGEQIGNIRKNLVELGYKNTNEIMSFSTLSSLVSPSLK
;
A
#
# COMPACT_ATOMS: atom_id res chain seq x y z
N MET A 1 8.05 -20.10 -43.54
CA MET A 1 7.10 -20.31 -42.43
C MET A 1 7.66 -19.53 -41.26
N THR A 2 6.88 -18.65 -40.62
CA THR A 2 7.38 -17.89 -39.45
C THR A 2 7.23 -18.74 -38.22
N GLU A 3 8.30 -18.92 -37.45
CA GLU A 3 8.26 -19.60 -36.16
C GLU A 3 7.88 -18.62 -35.05
N VAL A 4 6.97 -19.06 -34.16
CA VAL A 4 6.52 -18.34 -32.97
C VAL A 4 6.72 -19.21 -31.72
N ASP A 5 6.73 -18.61 -30.54
CA ASP A 5 6.96 -19.35 -29.28
C ASP A 5 5.72 -20.11 -28.83
N LEU A 6 4.54 -19.48 -28.95
CA LEU A 6 3.28 -20.04 -28.49
C LEU A 6 2.16 -19.72 -29.49
N ILE A 7 1.30 -20.73 -29.75
CA ILE A 7 -0.01 -20.55 -30.38
C ILE A 7 -1.10 -20.96 -29.39
N ILE A 8 -2.09 -20.12 -29.21
CA ILE A 8 -3.28 -20.35 -28.41
C ILE A 8 -4.47 -20.45 -29.36
N LYS A 9 -5.19 -21.58 -29.31
CA LYS A 9 -6.34 -21.88 -30.16
C LYS A 9 -7.62 -21.92 -29.35
N ASN A 10 -8.75 -21.69 -30.06
CA ASN A 10 -10.11 -21.85 -29.52
C ASN A 10 -10.33 -21.04 -28.23
N ALA A 11 -9.94 -19.76 -28.26
CA ALA A 11 -10.05 -18.81 -27.14
C ALA A 11 -11.14 -17.77 -27.40
N HIS A 12 -11.91 -17.43 -26.35
CA HIS A 12 -12.71 -16.22 -26.29
C HIS A 12 -11.83 -15.08 -25.76
N VAL A 13 -11.30 -14.23 -26.63
CA VAL A 13 -10.31 -13.20 -26.28
C VAL A 13 -10.98 -11.86 -26.06
N PHE A 14 -10.74 -11.22 -24.91
CA PHE A 14 -11.22 -9.89 -24.63
C PHE A 14 -10.47 -8.84 -25.44
N ASN A 15 -11.18 -8.16 -26.30
CA ASN A 15 -10.67 -7.03 -27.08
C ASN A 15 -11.04 -5.73 -26.37
N VAL A 16 -10.05 -5.06 -25.76
CA VAL A 16 -10.24 -3.81 -25.00
C VAL A 16 -10.71 -2.65 -25.87
N TYR A 17 -10.34 -2.61 -27.16
CA TYR A 17 -10.73 -1.54 -28.08
C TYR A 17 -12.19 -1.62 -28.47
N LEU A 18 -12.77 -2.84 -28.48
CA LEU A 18 -14.16 -3.10 -28.80
C LEU A 18 -15.01 -3.34 -27.56
N ARG A 19 -14.40 -3.50 -26.39
CA ARG A 19 -14.99 -3.90 -25.10
C ARG A 19 -15.90 -5.12 -25.22
N LYS A 20 -15.40 -6.17 -25.90
CA LYS A 20 -16.14 -7.43 -26.07
C LYS A 20 -15.20 -8.60 -26.32
N PHE A 21 -15.68 -9.81 -26.04
CA PHE A 21 -15.00 -11.03 -26.38
C PHE A 21 -15.14 -11.38 -27.87
N GLN A 22 -14.10 -11.97 -28.42
CA GLN A 22 -14.03 -12.43 -29.82
C GLN A 22 -13.42 -13.82 -29.89
N ASP A 23 -13.94 -14.65 -30.77
CA ASP A 23 -13.40 -16.00 -31.04
C ASP A 23 -12.24 -15.85 -32.03
N VAL A 24 -11.02 -15.94 -31.51
CA VAL A 24 -9.80 -15.75 -32.30
C VAL A 24 -8.68 -16.68 -31.84
N GLN A 25 -7.71 -16.86 -32.71
CA GLN A 25 -6.43 -17.51 -32.44
C GLN A 25 -5.42 -16.44 -32.06
N VAL A 26 -4.50 -16.77 -31.12
CA VAL A 26 -3.46 -15.87 -30.67
C VAL A 26 -2.10 -16.52 -30.88
N SER A 27 -1.13 -15.79 -31.42
CA SER A 27 0.25 -16.23 -31.41
C SER A 27 1.16 -15.25 -30.72
N ILE A 28 2.21 -15.77 -30.09
CA ILE A 28 3.19 -15.03 -29.27
C ILE A 28 4.60 -15.31 -29.81
N LYS A 29 5.38 -14.26 -29.98
CA LYS A 29 6.76 -14.32 -30.42
C LYS A 29 7.63 -13.34 -29.62
N ASN A 30 8.72 -13.82 -29.03
CA ASN A 30 9.65 -13.00 -28.24
C ASN A 30 8.94 -12.21 -27.13
N GLY A 31 8.04 -12.86 -26.38
CA GLY A 31 7.31 -12.25 -25.26
C GLY A 31 6.23 -11.25 -25.65
N LYS A 32 5.89 -11.12 -26.93
CA LYS A 32 4.87 -10.17 -27.44
C LYS A 32 3.82 -10.90 -28.26
N PHE A 33 2.58 -10.38 -28.22
CA PHE A 33 1.56 -10.82 -29.15
C PHE A 33 2.00 -10.53 -30.58
N TYR A 34 1.89 -11.55 -31.46
CA TYR A 34 2.34 -11.45 -32.83
C TYR A 34 1.17 -11.45 -33.81
N TRP A 35 0.18 -12.34 -33.62
CA TRP A 35 -0.98 -12.47 -34.49
C TRP A 35 -2.25 -12.74 -33.66
N ILE A 36 -3.35 -12.05 -34.01
CA ILE A 36 -4.63 -12.23 -33.33
C ILE A 36 -5.72 -12.11 -34.41
N ASN A 37 -6.32 -13.23 -34.79
CA ASN A 37 -7.42 -13.27 -35.78
C ASN A 37 -8.12 -14.63 -35.74
N LYS A 38 -9.26 -14.77 -36.44
CA LYS A 38 -10.00 -16.04 -36.56
C LYS A 38 -9.15 -17.14 -37.20
N GLU A 39 -8.38 -16.81 -38.21
CA GLU A 39 -7.52 -17.73 -38.93
C GLU A 39 -6.06 -17.49 -38.61
N LEU A 40 -5.30 -18.55 -38.44
CA LEU A 40 -3.85 -18.46 -38.32
C LEU A 40 -3.21 -18.43 -39.70
N PRO A 41 -2.24 -17.53 -39.95
CA PRO A 41 -1.41 -17.61 -41.14
C PRO A 41 -0.50 -18.85 -41.06
N ASN A 42 0.31 -19.08 -42.07
CA ASN A 42 1.24 -20.21 -42.12
C ASN A 42 2.37 -20.04 -41.08
N LEU A 43 2.07 -20.41 -39.81
CA LEU A 43 2.97 -20.34 -38.66
C LEU A 43 3.34 -21.75 -38.18
N THR A 44 4.58 -21.87 -37.66
CA THR A 44 5.01 -22.99 -36.80
C THR A 44 5.21 -22.47 -35.37
N ALA A 45 4.95 -23.28 -34.37
CA ALA A 45 5.09 -22.89 -32.97
C ALA A 45 5.89 -23.93 -32.19
N LYS A 46 6.67 -23.46 -31.22
CA LYS A 46 7.36 -24.32 -30.25
C LYS A 46 6.34 -25.01 -29.31
N LYS A 47 5.25 -24.31 -28.98
CA LYS A 47 4.19 -24.82 -28.11
C LYS A 47 2.82 -24.41 -28.68
N VAL A 48 1.84 -25.31 -28.60
CA VAL A 48 0.45 -25.03 -28.97
C VAL A 48 -0.43 -25.38 -27.78
N ILE A 49 -1.35 -24.50 -27.43
CA ILE A 49 -2.35 -24.69 -26.38
C ILE A 49 -3.74 -24.54 -26.99
N ASP A 50 -4.60 -25.52 -26.76
CA ASP A 50 -6.03 -25.44 -27.08
C ASP A 50 -6.80 -25.10 -25.81
N LEU A 51 -7.44 -23.93 -25.80
CA LEU A 51 -8.22 -23.46 -24.65
C LEU A 51 -9.63 -23.99 -24.58
N GLN A 52 -10.10 -24.70 -25.63
CA GLN A 52 -11.42 -25.38 -25.63
C GLN A 52 -12.58 -24.44 -25.23
N GLY A 53 -12.53 -23.20 -25.67
CA GLY A 53 -13.56 -22.18 -25.38
C GLY A 53 -13.37 -21.43 -24.06
N LYS A 54 -12.22 -21.54 -23.38
CA LYS A 54 -11.92 -20.69 -22.22
C LYS A 54 -11.65 -19.25 -22.65
N TYR A 55 -11.68 -18.35 -21.65
CA TYR A 55 -11.57 -16.91 -21.86
C TYR A 55 -10.14 -16.43 -21.64
N LEU A 56 -9.73 -15.43 -22.43
CA LEU A 56 -8.43 -14.80 -22.35
C LEU A 56 -8.64 -13.30 -22.12
N ILE A 57 -8.07 -12.77 -21.04
CA ILE A 57 -8.10 -11.34 -20.72
C ILE A 57 -6.68 -10.79 -20.58
N PRO A 58 -6.41 -9.50 -20.80
CA PRO A 58 -5.11 -8.90 -20.50
C PRO A 58 -4.74 -9.11 -19.03
N GLY A 59 -3.45 -9.16 -18.72
CA GLY A 59 -2.97 -9.09 -17.34
C GLY A 59 -3.41 -7.80 -16.67
N PHE A 60 -3.78 -7.88 -15.39
CA PHE A 60 -4.16 -6.71 -14.61
C PHE A 60 -2.98 -5.78 -14.40
N VAL A 61 -3.27 -4.48 -14.39
CA VAL A 61 -2.34 -3.39 -14.11
C VAL A 61 -2.86 -2.63 -12.90
N ASP A 62 -2.10 -2.65 -11.82
CA ASP A 62 -2.40 -1.89 -10.60
C ASP A 62 -1.65 -0.56 -10.65
N ALA A 63 -2.36 0.54 -10.79
CA ALA A 63 -1.76 1.85 -11.00
C ALA A 63 -1.23 2.49 -9.71
N HIS A 64 -1.66 2.01 -8.52
CA HIS A 64 -1.23 2.57 -7.25
C HIS A 64 -1.25 1.53 -6.13
N MET A 65 -0.07 1.24 -5.58
CA MET A 65 0.08 0.37 -4.42
C MET A 65 1.44 0.61 -3.73
N HIS A 66 1.63 -0.03 -2.55
CA HIS A 66 2.86 0.06 -1.76
C HIS A 66 3.36 -1.36 -1.44
N ILE A 67 4.54 -1.74 -1.98
CA ILE A 67 5.11 -3.07 -1.71
C ILE A 67 5.59 -3.15 -0.25
N ASP A 68 6.27 -2.13 0.20
CA ASP A 68 6.82 -2.01 1.55
C ASP A 68 5.74 -1.89 2.62
N SER A 69 4.64 -1.20 2.34
CA SER A 69 3.46 -1.18 3.19
C SER A 69 2.78 -2.56 3.31
N SER A 70 2.95 -3.41 2.29
CA SER A 70 2.55 -4.83 2.35
C SER A 70 3.54 -5.70 3.13
N MET A 71 4.51 -5.11 3.82
CA MET A 71 5.53 -5.74 4.66
C MET A 71 6.37 -6.81 3.93
N THR A 72 6.52 -6.72 2.61
CA THR A 72 7.16 -7.75 1.79
C THR A 72 8.15 -7.16 0.78
N THR A 73 8.89 -8.02 0.09
CA THR A 73 9.88 -7.62 -0.93
C THR A 73 9.27 -7.61 -2.34
N PRO A 74 9.85 -6.89 -3.31
CA PRO A 74 9.39 -6.89 -4.70
C PRO A 74 9.26 -8.28 -5.33
N LYS A 75 10.19 -9.19 -5.04
CA LYS A 75 10.15 -10.56 -5.52
C LYS A 75 8.97 -11.34 -4.96
N ILE A 76 8.81 -11.35 -3.62
CA ILE A 76 7.75 -12.09 -2.95
C ILE A 76 6.38 -11.51 -3.31
N MET A 77 6.28 -10.18 -3.43
CA MET A 77 5.07 -9.52 -3.93
C MET A 77 4.72 -10.05 -5.33
N GLY A 78 5.67 -9.99 -6.26
CA GLY A 78 5.45 -10.44 -7.63
C GLY A 78 5.04 -11.91 -7.73
N GLU A 79 5.72 -12.81 -7.01
CA GLU A 79 5.37 -14.25 -6.93
C GLU A 79 3.96 -14.47 -6.35
N THR A 80 3.56 -13.59 -5.43
CA THR A 80 2.25 -13.70 -4.77
C THR A 80 1.11 -13.25 -5.68
N ILE A 81 1.25 -12.08 -6.31
CA ILE A 81 0.14 -11.47 -7.06
C ILE A 81 0.04 -11.94 -8.50
N LEU A 82 1.15 -12.43 -9.09
CA LEU A 82 1.15 -12.96 -10.46
C LEU A 82 0.10 -14.07 -10.64
N LYS A 83 -0.02 -15.00 -9.69
CA LYS A 83 -1.02 -16.07 -9.74
C LYS A 83 -2.47 -15.57 -9.71
N TYR A 84 -2.70 -14.33 -9.29
CA TYR A 84 -4.01 -13.69 -9.27
C TYR A 84 -4.26 -12.78 -10.47
N GLY A 85 -3.39 -12.86 -11.50
CA GLY A 85 -3.56 -12.16 -12.77
C GLY A 85 -2.95 -10.76 -12.85
N THR A 86 -2.36 -10.25 -11.77
CA THR A 86 -1.66 -8.96 -11.81
C THR A 86 -0.25 -9.16 -12.36
N THR A 87 0.04 -8.52 -13.50
CA THR A 87 1.31 -8.67 -14.24
C THR A 87 2.15 -7.40 -14.24
N THR A 88 1.55 -6.28 -13.85
CA THR A 88 2.22 -4.97 -13.76
C THR A 88 1.65 -4.21 -12.56
N ILE A 89 2.54 -3.56 -11.81
CA ILE A 89 2.17 -2.64 -10.72
C ILE A 89 2.96 -1.34 -10.84
N ILE A 90 2.38 -0.26 -10.29
CA ILE A 90 3.07 1.00 -10.03
C ILE A 90 3.13 1.15 -8.51
N ALA A 91 4.34 1.12 -7.96
CA ALA A 91 4.57 1.13 -6.52
C ALA A 91 5.14 2.47 -6.05
N ASP A 92 4.59 3.03 -4.97
CA ASP A 92 5.17 4.17 -4.23
C ASP A 92 5.75 3.65 -2.92
N ASP A 93 7.04 3.29 -2.93
CA ASP A 93 7.73 2.68 -1.78
C ASP A 93 8.30 3.78 -0.85
N HIS A 94 7.41 4.62 -0.31
CA HIS A 94 7.78 5.71 0.57
C HIS A 94 8.09 5.25 2.00
N GLU A 95 7.68 4.05 2.42
CA GLU A 95 7.94 3.53 3.75
C GLU A 95 9.43 3.17 3.95
N VAL A 96 10.01 2.38 3.05
CA VAL A 96 11.46 2.12 3.07
C VAL A 96 12.26 3.39 2.83
N THR A 97 11.68 4.35 2.08
CA THR A 97 12.30 5.66 1.83
C THR A 97 12.28 6.53 3.08
N ASN A 98 11.21 6.53 3.86
CA ASN A 98 11.16 7.19 5.19
C ASN A 98 12.20 6.62 6.14
N VAL A 99 12.46 5.32 6.07
CA VAL A 99 13.46 4.65 6.92
C VAL A 99 14.90 4.94 6.50
N ALA A 100 15.24 4.79 5.21
CA ALA A 100 16.63 4.76 4.76
C ALA A 100 16.93 5.67 3.55
N GLY A 101 15.99 6.52 3.17
CA GLY A 101 16.16 7.49 2.10
C GLY A 101 16.34 6.88 0.73
N ILE A 102 16.91 7.67 -0.18
CA ILE A 102 17.13 7.27 -1.57
C ILE A 102 18.01 6.02 -1.71
N ASN A 103 18.93 5.78 -0.80
CA ASN A 103 19.79 4.59 -0.84
C ASN A 103 19.00 3.33 -0.49
N GLY A 104 18.16 3.39 0.56
CA GLY A 104 17.27 2.29 0.91
C GLY A 104 16.26 1.98 -0.19
N LEU A 105 15.67 3.03 -0.79
CA LEU A 105 14.78 2.87 -1.93
C LEU A 105 15.48 2.19 -3.11
N LYS A 106 16.66 2.64 -3.51
CA LYS A 106 17.41 2.05 -4.62
C LYS A 106 17.78 0.60 -4.39
N ASP A 107 18.21 0.26 -3.19
CA ASP A 107 18.51 -1.13 -2.84
C ASP A 107 17.23 -1.97 -2.91
N PHE A 108 16.10 -1.46 -2.42
CA PHE A 108 14.82 -2.15 -2.41
C PHE A 108 14.29 -2.43 -3.82
N ILE A 109 14.24 -1.41 -4.67
CA ILE A 109 13.69 -1.53 -6.04
C ILE A 109 14.61 -2.27 -7.04
N ASN A 110 15.83 -2.63 -6.64
CA ASN A 110 16.76 -3.39 -7.46
C ASN A 110 16.63 -4.91 -7.28
N GLU A 111 15.72 -5.35 -6.40
CA GLU A 111 15.39 -6.77 -6.33
C GLU A 111 14.60 -7.20 -7.58
N ASP A 112 14.98 -8.35 -8.15
CA ASP A 112 14.30 -8.93 -9.30
C ASP A 112 12.88 -9.39 -8.92
N SER A 113 11.92 -9.16 -9.81
CA SER A 113 10.53 -9.57 -9.62
C SER A 113 10.00 -10.31 -10.86
N PRO A 114 9.11 -11.31 -10.69
CA PRO A 114 8.51 -12.01 -11.83
C PRO A 114 7.46 -11.19 -12.58
N ILE A 115 7.10 -10.01 -12.09
CA ILE A 115 6.19 -9.06 -12.74
C ILE A 115 6.93 -7.77 -13.12
N ASP A 116 6.31 -6.93 -13.94
CA ASP A 116 6.86 -5.59 -14.17
C ASP A 116 6.46 -4.66 -13.03
N ILE A 117 7.45 -4.02 -12.42
CA ILE A 117 7.26 -3.01 -11.39
C ILE A 117 7.77 -1.67 -11.92
N PHE A 118 6.90 -0.68 -11.98
CA PHE A 118 7.23 0.71 -12.16
C PHE A 118 7.05 1.43 -10.83
N PHE A 119 7.63 2.61 -10.67
CA PHE A 119 7.67 3.29 -9.39
C PHE A 119 7.17 4.72 -9.48
N GLY A 120 6.49 5.15 -8.41
CA GLY A 120 6.32 6.55 -8.06
C GLY A 120 7.57 7.07 -7.37
N ILE A 121 7.98 8.30 -7.67
CA ILE A 121 9.02 8.99 -6.89
C ILE A 121 8.42 9.36 -5.54
N PRO A 122 8.90 8.85 -4.39
CA PRO A 122 8.33 9.20 -3.11
C PRO A 122 8.40 10.71 -2.85
N SER A 123 7.24 11.35 -2.72
CA SER A 123 7.14 12.80 -2.51
C SER A 123 6.95 13.19 -1.06
N SER A 124 6.44 12.25 -0.26
CA SER A 124 6.00 12.45 1.13
C SER A 124 6.96 11.79 2.11
N VAL A 125 8.23 12.21 2.10
CA VAL A 125 9.31 11.73 2.98
C VAL A 125 9.99 12.94 3.65
N PRO A 126 9.53 13.33 4.85
CA PRO A 126 8.36 12.84 5.60
C PRO A 126 7.01 13.28 5.00
N SER A 127 5.92 12.69 5.48
CA SER A 127 4.55 12.99 5.02
C SER A 127 4.12 14.44 5.28
N THR A 128 4.69 15.07 6.30
CA THR A 128 4.50 16.51 6.63
C THR A 128 5.77 17.30 6.31
N ASN A 129 6.57 17.58 7.32
CA ASN A 129 7.88 18.23 7.14
C ASN A 129 8.82 17.84 8.30
N PRO A 130 10.17 17.98 8.11
CA PRO A 130 11.17 17.58 9.09
C PRO A 130 11.12 18.33 10.44
N GLN A 131 10.41 19.44 10.55
CA GLN A 131 10.23 20.16 11.80
C GLN A 131 9.14 19.54 12.67
N MET A 132 8.17 18.87 12.05
CA MET A 132 7.03 18.26 12.73
C MET A 132 7.23 16.76 12.95
N GLU A 133 7.95 16.09 12.07
CA GLU A 133 8.01 14.64 12.01
C GLU A 133 9.45 14.12 11.91
N THR A 134 9.79 13.17 12.78
CA THR A 134 11.12 12.53 12.77
C THR A 134 11.05 11.24 11.98
N THR A 135 11.75 11.19 10.86
CA THR A 135 11.95 10.01 10.01
C THR A 135 13.43 9.68 9.87
N GLY A 136 13.77 8.52 9.38
CA GLY A 136 15.17 8.12 9.15
C GLY A 136 15.86 8.91 8.05
N SER A 137 15.07 9.48 7.13
CA SER A 137 15.59 10.24 5.98
C SER A 137 14.58 11.27 5.47
N LYS A 138 14.94 11.94 4.37
CA LYS A 138 14.08 12.89 3.67
C LYS A 138 14.35 12.85 2.17
N ILE A 139 13.33 13.21 1.38
CA ILE A 139 13.44 13.41 -0.07
C ILE A 139 13.26 14.91 -0.38
N GLY A 140 14.17 15.43 -1.20
CA GLY A 140 14.12 16.79 -1.70
C GLY A 140 14.34 16.83 -3.22
N VAL A 141 14.46 18.05 -3.75
CA VAL A 141 14.68 18.26 -5.20
C VAL A 141 15.91 17.54 -5.76
N PRO A 142 17.05 17.44 -5.06
CA PRO A 142 18.21 16.68 -5.54
C PRO A 142 17.91 15.21 -5.76
N GLU A 143 17.26 14.56 -4.78
CA GLU A 143 16.91 13.15 -4.83
C GLU A 143 15.87 12.88 -5.93
N VAL A 144 14.86 13.75 -6.07
CA VAL A 144 13.87 13.69 -7.17
C VAL A 144 14.56 13.77 -8.54
N LYS A 145 15.50 14.71 -8.74
CA LYS A 145 16.27 14.82 -10.00
C LYS A 145 17.10 13.59 -10.29
N GLU A 146 17.57 12.90 -9.26
CA GLU A 146 18.32 11.67 -9.40
C GLU A 146 17.41 10.52 -9.84
N LEU A 147 16.27 10.33 -9.16
CA LEU A 147 15.28 9.29 -9.47
C LEU A 147 14.65 9.48 -10.86
N LEU A 148 14.41 10.71 -11.30
CA LEU A 148 13.90 11.00 -12.65
C LEU A 148 14.79 10.49 -13.81
N LYS A 149 16.06 10.14 -13.54
CA LYS A 149 16.97 9.55 -14.54
C LYS A 149 16.70 8.07 -14.76
N ASP A 150 16.13 7.38 -13.79
CA ASP A 150 15.74 5.97 -13.93
C ASP A 150 14.37 5.89 -14.65
N PRO A 151 14.29 5.20 -15.82
CA PRO A 151 13.07 5.11 -16.60
C PRO A 151 11.93 4.32 -15.88
N ARG A 152 12.26 3.59 -14.82
CA ARG A 152 11.25 2.87 -14.02
C ARG A 152 10.36 3.82 -13.21
N PHE A 153 10.83 5.05 -12.88
CA PHE A 153 10.00 6.06 -12.22
C PHE A 153 9.13 6.79 -13.24
N ILE A 154 7.83 6.52 -13.20
CA ILE A 154 6.86 6.97 -14.22
C ILE A 154 5.81 7.95 -13.69
N CYS A 155 5.69 8.10 -12.38
CA CYS A 155 4.85 9.11 -11.72
C CYS A 155 5.59 9.74 -10.53
N LEU A 156 5.12 10.87 -10.04
CA LEU A 156 5.43 11.32 -8.68
C LEU A 156 4.50 10.56 -7.74
N GLY A 157 5.04 9.94 -6.69
CA GLY A 157 4.28 9.27 -5.66
C GLY A 157 3.37 10.22 -4.89
N GLU A 158 2.49 9.68 -4.08
CA GLU A 158 1.38 10.43 -3.48
C GLU A 158 1.81 11.69 -2.71
N VAL A 159 1.17 12.81 -3.06
CA VAL A 159 1.36 14.09 -2.41
C VAL A 159 0.37 14.22 -1.25
N MET A 160 0.87 14.12 -0.01
CA MET A 160 0.05 14.17 1.21
C MET A 160 -0.01 15.56 1.86
N ASN A 161 1.01 16.41 1.68
CA ASN A 161 1.10 17.70 2.35
C ASN A 161 0.27 18.79 1.66
N PHE A 162 -1.06 18.69 1.82
CA PHE A 162 -2.03 19.65 1.28
C PHE A 162 -1.71 21.08 1.68
N LYS A 163 -1.36 21.31 2.95
CA LYS A 163 -1.14 22.67 3.49
C LYS A 163 0.01 23.39 2.81
N ASP A 164 1.13 22.71 2.59
CA ASP A 164 2.28 23.31 1.91
C ASP A 164 2.05 23.40 0.40
N MET A 165 1.36 22.41 -0.19
CA MET A 165 1.03 22.38 -1.61
C MET A 165 0.12 23.56 -2.02
N THR A 166 -0.86 23.91 -1.19
CA THR A 166 -1.85 24.97 -1.49
C THR A 166 -1.48 26.34 -0.89
N SER A 167 -0.36 26.43 -0.16
CA SER A 167 0.16 27.67 0.41
C SER A 167 0.52 28.71 -0.67
N ASP A 168 0.42 30.00 -0.38
CA ASP A 168 0.94 31.08 -1.25
C ASP A 168 2.47 31.20 -1.21
N LYS A 169 3.14 30.47 -0.31
CA LYS A 169 4.60 30.47 -0.17
C LYS A 169 5.25 29.43 -1.11
N ASP A 170 6.51 29.65 -1.42
CA ASP A 170 7.36 28.63 -2.00
C ASP A 170 7.61 27.53 -0.96
N THR A 171 7.32 26.29 -1.31
CA THR A 171 7.45 25.13 -0.42
C THR A 171 8.16 23.98 -1.14
N LEU A 172 8.77 23.08 -0.37
CA LEU A 172 9.50 21.94 -0.92
C LEU A 172 8.64 21.10 -1.86
N ILE A 173 7.39 20.83 -1.50
CA ILE A 173 6.51 19.99 -2.32
C ILE A 173 6.17 20.65 -3.67
N LYS A 174 6.02 21.97 -3.72
CA LYS A 174 5.85 22.72 -4.98
C LYS A 174 7.09 22.64 -5.86
N ASP A 175 8.28 22.75 -5.27
CA ASP A 175 9.53 22.62 -6.00
C ASP A 175 9.72 21.20 -6.56
N ILE A 176 9.30 20.18 -5.82
CA ILE A 176 9.29 18.78 -6.27
C ILE A 176 8.35 18.61 -7.46
N ILE A 177 7.08 19.03 -7.35
CA ILE A 177 6.08 18.95 -8.44
C ILE A 177 6.58 19.69 -9.69
N ASN A 178 7.07 20.92 -9.52
CA ASN A 178 7.64 21.72 -10.62
C ASN A 178 8.85 21.03 -11.28
N THR A 179 9.68 20.36 -10.50
CA THR A 179 10.84 19.62 -11.02
C THR A 179 10.40 18.43 -11.88
N CYS A 180 9.40 17.69 -11.45
CA CYS A 180 8.80 16.60 -12.22
C CYS A 180 8.22 17.12 -13.54
N HIS A 181 7.37 18.13 -13.51
CA HIS A 181 6.74 18.70 -14.71
C HIS A 181 7.76 19.30 -15.69
N LYS A 182 8.83 19.96 -15.20
CA LYS A 182 9.88 20.48 -16.08
C LYS A 182 10.68 19.39 -16.77
N THR A 183 10.84 18.23 -16.11
CA THR A 183 11.66 17.12 -16.62
C THR A 183 10.84 16.15 -17.49
N LYS A 184 9.62 15.83 -17.05
CA LYS A 184 8.67 14.93 -17.72
C LYS A 184 7.27 15.57 -17.72
N PRO A 185 6.91 16.44 -18.66
CA PRO A 185 5.67 17.26 -18.64
C PRO A 185 4.37 16.46 -18.57
N THR A 186 4.37 15.21 -19.04
CA THR A 186 3.19 14.32 -19.05
C THR A 186 3.17 13.31 -17.92
N MET A 187 4.12 13.43 -16.97
CA MET A 187 4.22 12.53 -15.84
C MET A 187 3.02 12.72 -14.88
N PRO A 188 2.27 11.67 -14.54
CA PRO A 188 1.23 11.77 -13.53
C PRO A 188 1.82 12.22 -12.17
N ILE A 189 1.05 13.04 -11.46
CA ILE A 189 1.33 13.44 -10.07
C ILE A 189 0.23 12.82 -9.21
N GLU A 190 0.60 11.80 -8.45
CA GLU A 190 -0.34 11.11 -7.57
C GLU A 190 -0.73 11.98 -6.38
N GLY A 191 -1.99 11.93 -5.99
CA GLY A 191 -2.53 12.71 -4.89
C GLY A 191 -3.11 11.85 -3.78
N HIS A 192 -2.92 12.32 -2.55
CA HIS A 192 -3.62 11.83 -1.38
C HIS A 192 -4.52 12.94 -0.85
N THR A 193 -5.75 13.04 -1.39
CA THR A 193 -6.61 14.22 -1.22
C THR A 193 -7.98 13.85 -0.62
N PRO A 194 -8.01 13.36 0.65
CA PRO A 194 -9.24 12.88 1.26
C PRO A 194 -10.26 14.00 1.44
N ALA A 195 -11.49 13.78 0.95
CA ALA A 195 -12.64 14.66 1.13
C ALA A 195 -12.49 16.13 0.65
N TYR A 196 -11.41 16.48 -0.07
CA TYR A 196 -11.26 17.82 -0.64
C TYR A 196 -12.22 18.02 -1.83
N HIS A 197 -12.91 19.15 -1.84
CA HIS A 197 -13.90 19.54 -2.83
C HIS A 197 -13.87 21.06 -3.04
N GLY A 198 -14.60 21.58 -4.05
CA GLY A 198 -14.75 23.01 -4.30
C GLY A 198 -13.41 23.72 -4.53
N GLU A 199 -13.18 24.83 -3.80
CA GLU A 199 -11.97 25.63 -3.93
C GLU A 199 -10.70 24.87 -3.55
N ASP A 200 -10.76 23.98 -2.56
CA ASP A 200 -9.60 23.20 -2.14
C ASP A 200 -9.19 22.18 -3.21
N LEU A 201 -10.16 21.51 -3.85
CA LEU A 201 -9.89 20.66 -5.01
C LEU A 201 -9.30 21.45 -6.18
N ALA A 202 -9.81 22.65 -6.44
CA ALA A 202 -9.28 23.53 -7.49
C ALA A 202 -7.82 23.91 -7.22
N LYS A 203 -7.46 24.23 -5.97
CA LYS A 203 -6.07 24.53 -5.56
C LYS A 203 -5.14 23.33 -5.75
N ILE A 204 -5.60 22.12 -5.42
CA ILE A 204 -4.86 20.86 -5.61
C ILE A 204 -4.53 20.66 -7.10
N LEU A 205 -5.55 20.73 -7.96
CA LEU A 205 -5.38 20.58 -9.39
C LEU A 205 -4.50 21.67 -10.01
N TYR A 206 -4.65 22.91 -9.54
CA TYR A 206 -3.83 24.02 -9.97
C TYR A 206 -2.35 23.85 -9.56
N ALA A 207 -2.09 23.20 -8.43
CA ALA A 207 -0.73 22.85 -8.00
C ALA A 207 -0.11 21.73 -8.85
N GLY A 208 -0.89 21.03 -9.68
CA GLY A 208 -0.42 20.03 -10.63
C GLY A 208 -0.69 18.57 -10.26
N VAL A 209 -1.43 18.29 -9.18
CA VAL A 209 -1.86 16.93 -8.84
C VAL A 209 -2.91 16.46 -9.84
N THR A 210 -2.75 15.26 -10.39
CA THR A 210 -3.57 14.75 -11.50
C THR A 210 -4.42 13.55 -11.15
N THR A 211 -4.15 12.88 -10.01
CA THR A 211 -4.87 11.67 -9.59
C THR A 211 -5.29 11.76 -8.12
N ASP A 212 -6.16 10.85 -7.70
CA ASP A 212 -6.47 10.62 -6.29
C ASP A 212 -7.03 9.22 -6.06
N HIS A 213 -6.49 8.53 -5.04
CA HIS A 213 -6.90 7.17 -4.63
C HIS A 213 -7.62 7.13 -3.27
N THR A 214 -7.74 8.26 -2.58
CA THR A 214 -8.33 8.30 -1.23
C THR A 214 -9.79 7.86 -1.19
N GLN A 215 -10.36 7.75 0.01
CA GLN A 215 -11.75 7.34 0.16
C GLN A 215 -12.71 8.31 -0.57
N GLN A 216 -13.54 7.77 -1.46
CA GLN A 216 -14.46 8.52 -2.31
C GLN A 216 -15.93 8.37 -1.87
N THR A 217 -16.74 9.32 -2.31
CA THR A 217 -18.20 9.21 -2.48
C THR A 217 -18.55 9.41 -3.96
N GLY A 218 -19.75 9.07 -4.37
CA GLY A 218 -20.19 9.29 -5.77
C GLY A 218 -20.08 10.77 -6.18
N ASP A 219 -20.45 11.70 -5.29
CA ASP A 219 -20.33 13.15 -5.55
C ASP A 219 -18.88 13.59 -5.73
N LEU A 220 -17.96 13.10 -4.88
CA LEU A 220 -16.53 13.41 -5.00
C LEU A 220 -15.93 12.87 -6.30
N VAL A 221 -16.27 11.63 -6.68
CA VAL A 221 -15.87 11.04 -7.98
C VAL A 221 -16.32 11.93 -9.13
N ASN A 222 -17.59 12.32 -9.12
CA ASN A 222 -18.17 13.16 -10.15
C ASN A 222 -17.49 14.54 -10.23
N GLU A 223 -17.23 15.18 -9.08
CA GLU A 223 -16.56 16.47 -9.02
C GLU A 223 -15.11 16.39 -9.50
N LYS A 224 -14.34 15.41 -9.02
CA LYS A 224 -12.94 15.19 -9.40
C LYS A 224 -12.79 14.96 -10.90
N ILE A 225 -13.57 14.02 -11.47
CA ILE A 225 -13.49 13.70 -12.90
C ILE A 225 -13.90 14.90 -13.76
N ARG A 226 -14.98 15.64 -13.40
CA ARG A 226 -15.39 16.84 -14.12
C ARG A 226 -14.33 17.93 -14.15
N ASN A 227 -13.47 17.97 -13.16
CA ASN A 227 -12.36 18.91 -13.07
C ASN A 227 -11.04 18.36 -13.66
N GLY A 228 -11.07 17.17 -14.28
CA GLY A 228 -9.93 16.59 -14.98
C GLY A 228 -9.00 15.71 -14.14
N MET A 229 -9.37 15.37 -12.90
CA MET A 229 -8.63 14.45 -12.06
C MET A 229 -8.96 13.01 -12.44
N PHE A 230 -7.96 12.15 -12.55
CA PHE A 230 -8.12 10.72 -12.65
C PHE A 230 -8.40 10.12 -11.26
N VAL A 231 -9.35 9.19 -11.16
CA VAL A 231 -9.77 8.62 -9.89
C VAL A 231 -9.37 7.16 -9.80
N GLU A 232 -8.62 6.82 -8.76
CA GLU A 232 -8.17 5.48 -8.46
C GLU A 232 -9.03 4.91 -7.32
N VAL A 233 -9.80 3.88 -7.65
CA VAL A 233 -10.83 3.33 -6.75
C VAL A 233 -10.26 2.14 -5.98
N GLN A 234 -9.90 2.36 -4.73
CA GLN A 234 -9.46 1.31 -3.81
C GLN A 234 -10.64 0.68 -3.05
N LEU A 235 -10.36 -0.40 -2.30
CA LEU A 235 -11.38 -1.17 -1.58
C LEU A 235 -12.25 -0.31 -0.64
N LYS A 236 -11.68 0.69 0.03
CA LYS A 236 -12.39 1.62 0.95
C LYS A 236 -13.42 2.50 0.22
N SER A 237 -13.24 2.70 -1.09
CA SER A 237 -14.12 3.50 -1.95
C SER A 237 -15.16 2.66 -2.69
N MET A 238 -15.10 1.33 -2.60
CA MET A 238 -16.03 0.45 -3.32
C MET A 238 -17.38 0.33 -2.60
N HIS A 239 -18.18 1.38 -2.72
CA HIS A 239 -19.55 1.49 -2.25
C HIS A 239 -20.51 1.62 -3.44
N PRO A 240 -21.82 1.26 -3.29
CA PRO A 240 -22.79 1.32 -4.38
C PRO A 240 -22.92 2.70 -5.05
N ASP A 241 -22.85 3.79 -4.29
CA ASP A 241 -22.90 5.16 -4.80
C ASP A 241 -21.70 5.49 -5.72
N VAL A 242 -20.49 5.08 -5.36
CA VAL A 242 -19.28 5.27 -6.18
C VAL A 242 -19.36 4.44 -7.48
N ILE A 243 -19.67 3.15 -7.35
CA ILE A 243 -19.72 2.25 -8.51
C ILE A 243 -20.86 2.64 -9.47
N ASN A 244 -22.04 2.99 -8.94
CA ASN A 244 -23.15 3.46 -9.77
C ASN A 244 -22.81 4.78 -10.48
N THR A 245 -22.16 5.74 -9.80
CA THR A 245 -21.71 6.99 -10.43
C THR A 245 -20.77 6.72 -11.61
N ILE A 246 -19.84 5.78 -11.49
CA ILE A 246 -18.94 5.39 -12.58
C ILE A 246 -19.70 4.76 -13.73
N ILE A 247 -20.64 3.85 -13.46
CA ILE A 247 -21.44 3.14 -14.48
C ILE A 247 -22.35 4.11 -15.21
N ASP A 248 -23.13 4.91 -14.48
CA ASP A 248 -24.17 5.78 -15.04
C ASP A 248 -23.58 6.88 -15.94
N ASN A 249 -22.42 7.41 -15.55
CA ASN A 249 -21.71 8.44 -16.31
C ASN A 249 -20.68 7.87 -17.31
N LYS A 250 -20.47 6.55 -17.33
CA LYS A 250 -19.49 5.86 -18.20
C LYS A 250 -18.05 6.38 -18.04
N TYR A 251 -17.62 6.60 -16.81
CA TYR A 251 -16.30 7.16 -16.48
C TYR A 251 -15.13 6.19 -16.67
N PHE A 252 -15.30 5.14 -17.46
CA PHE A 252 -14.33 4.04 -17.63
C PHE A 252 -12.95 4.47 -18.17
N GLU A 253 -12.85 5.65 -18.81
CA GLU A 253 -11.58 6.22 -19.28
C GLU A 253 -10.86 7.06 -18.20
N HIS A 254 -11.54 7.35 -17.09
CA HIS A 254 -11.09 8.29 -16.06
C HIS A 254 -10.95 7.65 -14.68
N VAL A 255 -11.12 6.32 -14.62
CA VAL A 255 -11.00 5.57 -13.36
C VAL A 255 -10.17 4.31 -13.55
N ALA A 256 -9.47 3.90 -12.48
CA ALA A 256 -8.86 2.58 -12.36
C ALA A 256 -9.25 1.95 -11.03
N LEU A 257 -9.25 0.60 -10.95
CA LEU A 257 -9.23 -0.10 -9.69
C LEU A 257 -7.76 -0.23 -9.25
N VAL A 258 -7.48 0.07 -7.98
CA VAL A 258 -6.15 -0.01 -7.38
C VAL A 258 -6.21 -0.67 -6.00
N THR A 259 -5.11 -1.23 -5.52
CA THR A 259 -5.13 -1.95 -4.25
C THR A 259 -4.67 -1.10 -3.06
N ASP A 260 -3.84 -0.09 -3.27
CA ASP A 260 -3.28 0.74 -2.20
C ASP A 260 -2.55 -0.15 -1.15
N ASP A 261 -2.69 0.10 0.13
CA ASP A 261 -2.16 -0.73 1.22
C ASP A 261 -2.84 -2.11 1.27
N SER A 262 -2.11 -3.15 0.93
CA SER A 262 -2.60 -4.53 0.97
C SER A 262 -1.86 -5.35 2.01
N MET A 263 -2.56 -5.72 3.10
CA MET A 263 -1.95 -6.49 4.17
C MET A 263 -1.61 -7.93 3.74
N PRO A 264 -0.53 -8.52 4.27
CA PRO A 264 -0.09 -9.89 3.92
C PRO A 264 -1.16 -10.96 4.07
N ASP A 265 -1.99 -10.89 5.10
CA ASP A 265 -3.10 -11.82 5.34
C ASP A 265 -4.24 -11.68 4.31
N THR A 266 -4.38 -10.51 3.70
CA THR A 266 -5.30 -10.25 2.59
C THR A 266 -4.73 -10.75 1.27
N LEU A 267 -3.44 -10.56 1.01
CA LEU A 267 -2.73 -11.03 -0.19
C LEU A 267 -2.76 -12.56 -0.34
N LEU A 268 -2.94 -13.31 0.74
CA LEU A 268 -3.17 -14.76 0.66
C LEU A 268 -4.47 -15.13 -0.05
N LYS A 269 -5.45 -14.22 -0.11
CA LYS A 269 -6.78 -14.44 -0.70
C LYS A 269 -6.90 -13.95 -2.13
N GLY A 270 -6.07 -13.00 -2.53
CA GLY A 270 -6.10 -12.36 -3.85
C GLY A 270 -5.48 -10.97 -3.82
N HIS A 271 -5.57 -10.30 -4.95
CA HIS A 271 -5.07 -8.96 -5.18
C HIS A 271 -6.14 -8.16 -5.96
N LEU A 272 -5.77 -7.48 -7.05
CA LEU A 272 -6.68 -6.69 -7.87
C LEU A 272 -7.90 -7.49 -8.40
N ASN A 273 -7.75 -8.80 -8.61
CA ASN A 273 -8.86 -9.70 -8.97
C ASN A 273 -10.03 -9.67 -7.99
N LEU A 274 -9.77 -9.42 -6.69
CA LEU A 274 -10.83 -9.30 -5.67
C LEU A 274 -11.64 -8.01 -5.87
N LEU A 275 -10.99 -6.92 -6.24
CA LEU A 275 -11.65 -5.65 -6.51
C LEU A 275 -12.48 -5.73 -7.80
N VAL A 276 -11.93 -6.35 -8.85
CA VAL A 276 -12.65 -6.61 -10.11
C VAL A 276 -13.92 -7.43 -9.83
N LYS A 277 -13.80 -8.53 -9.08
CA LYS A 277 -14.95 -9.36 -8.68
C LYS A 277 -15.97 -8.56 -7.86
N LYS A 278 -15.50 -7.72 -6.94
CA LYS A 278 -16.37 -6.87 -6.12
C LYS A 278 -17.13 -5.84 -6.98
N ALA A 279 -16.46 -5.20 -7.96
CA ALA A 279 -17.11 -4.25 -8.88
C ALA A 279 -18.21 -4.93 -9.70
N ILE A 280 -17.96 -6.16 -10.21
CA ILE A 280 -18.95 -6.96 -10.94
C ILE A 280 -20.15 -7.27 -10.05
N ASN A 281 -19.90 -7.71 -8.80
CA ASN A 281 -20.97 -8.01 -7.84
C ASN A 281 -21.81 -6.77 -7.45
N MET A 282 -21.27 -5.56 -7.67
CA MET A 282 -21.96 -4.29 -7.48
C MET A 282 -22.66 -3.79 -8.76
N GLY A 283 -22.72 -4.58 -9.82
CA GLY A 283 -23.47 -4.28 -11.04
C GLY A 283 -22.64 -3.75 -12.21
N MET A 284 -21.31 -3.62 -12.06
CA MET A 284 -20.45 -3.27 -13.20
C MET A 284 -20.39 -4.44 -14.19
N LYS A 285 -20.48 -4.17 -15.50
CA LYS A 285 -20.27 -5.22 -16.49
C LYS A 285 -18.84 -5.73 -16.44
N LEU A 286 -18.68 -7.04 -16.66
CA LEU A 286 -17.37 -7.68 -16.66
C LEU A 286 -16.37 -6.99 -17.58
N GLU A 287 -16.80 -6.64 -18.79
CA GLU A 287 -15.98 -5.99 -19.80
C GLU A 287 -15.46 -4.62 -19.34
N ASP A 288 -16.31 -3.86 -18.64
CA ASP A 288 -15.93 -2.54 -18.10
C ASP A 288 -15.00 -2.69 -16.89
N ALA A 289 -15.26 -3.68 -16.01
CA ALA A 289 -14.38 -3.98 -14.87
C ALA A 289 -12.98 -4.44 -15.32
N ILE A 290 -12.88 -5.29 -16.34
CA ILE A 290 -11.59 -5.67 -16.94
C ILE A 290 -10.92 -4.45 -17.57
N TYR A 291 -11.66 -3.61 -18.28
CA TYR A 291 -11.14 -2.43 -18.96
C TYR A 291 -10.45 -1.46 -17.99
N ILE A 292 -11.11 -1.12 -16.86
CA ILE A 292 -10.58 -0.20 -15.85
C ILE A 292 -9.51 -0.83 -14.92
N SER A 293 -9.22 -2.11 -15.11
CA SER A 293 -8.17 -2.83 -14.36
C SER A 293 -7.01 -3.30 -15.25
N THR A 294 -7.05 -2.96 -16.55
CA THR A 294 -6.02 -3.38 -17.53
C THR A 294 -5.62 -2.22 -18.44
N TYR A 295 -6.50 -1.79 -19.33
CA TYR A 295 -6.20 -0.80 -20.35
C TYR A 295 -6.15 0.63 -19.81
N THR A 296 -7.16 1.04 -19.05
CA THR A 296 -7.24 2.41 -18.51
C THR A 296 -6.05 2.76 -17.63
N PRO A 297 -5.68 1.95 -16.59
CA PRO A 297 -4.51 2.26 -15.77
C PRO A 297 -3.21 2.27 -16.57
N ALA A 298 -3.03 1.32 -17.51
CA ALA A 298 -1.85 1.31 -18.37
C ALA A 298 -1.75 2.60 -19.21
N ARG A 299 -2.87 3.09 -19.80
CA ARG A 299 -2.89 4.34 -20.58
C ARG A 299 -2.61 5.56 -19.73
N HIS A 300 -3.23 5.64 -18.54
CA HIS A 300 -3.00 6.73 -17.59
C HIS A 300 -1.53 6.87 -17.21
N MET A 301 -0.88 5.76 -16.90
CA MET A 301 0.54 5.70 -16.53
C MET A 301 1.51 5.76 -17.72
N GLY A 302 1.02 5.97 -18.96
CA GLY A 302 1.85 6.05 -20.16
C GLY A 302 2.46 4.72 -20.62
N LEU A 303 1.97 3.60 -20.12
CA LEU A 303 2.44 2.26 -20.46
C LEU A 303 1.74 1.75 -21.73
N TRP A 304 2.24 2.20 -22.88
CA TRP A 304 1.61 1.96 -24.19
C TRP A 304 1.78 0.54 -24.71
N ASP A 305 2.66 -0.25 -24.14
CA ASP A 305 3.03 -1.59 -24.58
C ASP A 305 2.21 -2.72 -23.93
N ARG A 306 1.30 -2.41 -23.00
CA ARG A 306 0.54 -3.39 -22.19
C ARG A 306 -0.93 -3.01 -21.98
N GLY A 307 -1.66 -3.79 -21.18
CA GLY A 307 -3.08 -3.59 -20.87
C GLY A 307 -4.04 -3.97 -22.00
N ALA A 308 -3.53 -4.58 -23.08
CA ALA A 308 -4.33 -5.00 -24.24
C ALA A 308 -3.73 -6.26 -24.88
N ILE A 309 -4.60 -7.17 -25.34
CA ILE A 309 -4.21 -8.29 -26.20
C ILE A 309 -4.24 -7.79 -27.64
N ALA A 310 -3.07 -7.36 -28.14
CA ALA A 310 -2.93 -6.79 -29.49
C ALA A 310 -1.49 -7.00 -30.02
N PRO A 311 -1.30 -7.13 -31.34
CA PRO A 311 0.01 -7.31 -31.92
C PRO A 311 1.02 -6.23 -31.49
N GLY A 312 2.24 -6.66 -31.12
CA GLY A 312 3.31 -5.80 -30.63
C GLY A 312 3.23 -5.45 -29.13
N ARG A 313 2.14 -5.78 -28.43
CA ARG A 313 2.01 -5.61 -26.98
C ARG A 313 2.69 -6.77 -26.25
N VAL A 314 3.11 -6.51 -25.02
CA VAL A 314 3.66 -7.53 -24.11
C VAL A 314 2.62 -8.64 -23.91
N ALA A 315 3.03 -9.90 -24.00
CA ALA A 315 2.14 -11.05 -23.90
C ALA A 315 1.85 -11.41 -22.45
N ASP A 316 1.21 -10.48 -21.75
CA ASP A 316 0.71 -10.60 -20.38
C ASP A 316 -0.79 -10.83 -20.40
N PHE A 317 -1.24 -11.99 -19.93
CA PHE A 317 -2.65 -12.35 -19.98
C PHE A 317 -3.03 -13.39 -18.93
N SER A 318 -4.31 -13.44 -18.61
CA SER A 318 -4.91 -14.48 -17.76
C SER A 318 -5.88 -15.34 -18.55
N ILE A 319 -5.87 -16.63 -18.29
CA ILE A 319 -6.84 -17.60 -18.79
C ILE A 319 -7.88 -17.81 -17.69
N LEU A 320 -9.16 -17.60 -18.02
CA LEU A 320 -10.28 -17.82 -17.10
C LEU A 320 -11.07 -19.05 -17.50
N ASP A 321 -11.39 -19.90 -16.51
CA ASP A 321 -12.31 -21.03 -16.66
C ASP A 321 -13.77 -20.58 -16.66
N ASN A 322 -14.08 -19.57 -15.85
CA ASN A 322 -15.43 -19.05 -15.64
C ASN A 322 -15.39 -17.53 -15.49
N LEU A 323 -16.24 -16.83 -16.26
CA LEU A 323 -16.37 -15.37 -16.22
C LEU A 323 -17.15 -14.87 -15.01
N GLU A 324 -18.19 -15.55 -14.58
CA GLU A 324 -19.05 -15.12 -13.47
C GLU A 324 -18.27 -15.14 -12.15
N GLU A 325 -17.42 -16.14 -11.97
CA GLU A 325 -16.58 -16.27 -10.80
C GLU A 325 -15.22 -15.57 -10.91
N LEU A 326 -14.86 -15.09 -12.09
CA LEU A 326 -13.51 -14.62 -12.43
C LEU A 326 -12.44 -15.67 -12.05
N SER A 327 -12.72 -16.95 -12.37
CA SER A 327 -11.86 -18.07 -11.99
C SER A 327 -10.63 -18.14 -12.89
N ILE A 328 -9.46 -17.78 -12.34
CA ILE A 328 -8.18 -17.77 -13.05
C ILE A 328 -7.59 -19.19 -13.07
N ALA A 329 -7.50 -19.78 -14.27
CA ALA A 329 -6.90 -21.11 -14.49
C ALA A 329 -5.39 -21.07 -14.58
N ASP A 330 -4.85 -20.04 -15.26
CA ASP A 330 -3.42 -19.78 -15.41
C ASP A 330 -3.18 -18.32 -15.78
N VAL A 331 -1.97 -17.85 -15.53
CA VAL A 331 -1.50 -16.50 -15.88
C VAL A 331 -0.23 -16.61 -16.69
N TYR A 332 -0.08 -15.76 -17.67
CA TYR A 332 1.10 -15.70 -18.52
C TYR A 332 1.75 -14.31 -18.41
N LYS A 333 3.05 -14.30 -18.19
CA LYS A 333 3.90 -13.12 -18.19
C LYS A 333 4.91 -13.25 -19.30
N ASN A 334 4.95 -12.29 -20.22
CA ASN A 334 5.79 -12.36 -21.43
C ASN A 334 5.58 -13.65 -22.24
N GLY A 335 4.37 -14.22 -22.22
CA GLY A 335 4.07 -15.49 -22.90
C GLY A 335 4.53 -16.76 -22.18
N ILE A 336 5.06 -16.67 -20.97
CA ILE A 336 5.49 -17.79 -20.11
C ILE A 336 4.48 -17.96 -18.97
N SER A 337 4.10 -19.20 -18.65
CA SER A 337 3.16 -19.50 -17.57
C SER A 337 3.73 -19.08 -16.20
N ALA A 338 2.91 -18.46 -15.37
CA ALA A 338 3.27 -18.10 -14.01
C ALA A 338 3.74 -19.31 -13.19
N LYS A 339 3.15 -20.50 -13.42
CA LYS A 339 3.55 -21.75 -12.77
C LYS A 339 5.00 -22.15 -13.12
N GLU A 340 5.42 -21.87 -14.36
CA GLU A 340 6.79 -22.13 -14.82
C GLU A 340 7.77 -21.09 -14.26
N ILE A 341 7.37 -19.82 -14.22
CA ILE A 341 8.17 -18.72 -13.67
C ILE A 341 8.43 -18.96 -12.18
N ILE A 342 7.36 -19.14 -11.39
CA ILE A 342 7.45 -19.29 -9.92
C ILE A 342 8.20 -20.55 -9.52
N LYS A 343 8.06 -21.65 -10.28
CA LYS A 343 8.81 -22.89 -10.02
C LYS A 343 10.33 -22.72 -10.16
N ASN A 344 10.77 -21.80 -11.00
CA ASN A 344 12.16 -21.55 -11.31
C ASN A 344 12.78 -20.43 -10.45
N THR A 345 12.02 -19.80 -9.54
CA THR A 345 12.55 -18.78 -8.64
C THR A 345 13.36 -19.40 -7.50
N SER A 346 14.47 -18.74 -7.14
CA SER A 346 15.30 -19.12 -5.98
C SER A 346 14.68 -18.63 -4.67
N GLN A 347 15.09 -19.22 -3.55
CA GLN A 347 14.77 -18.67 -2.23
C GLN A 347 15.27 -17.21 -2.16
N ASP A 348 14.51 -16.37 -1.46
CA ASP A 348 14.86 -14.98 -1.30
C ASP A 348 15.77 -14.78 -0.10
N ASP A 349 17.00 -14.35 -0.37
CA ASP A 349 18.00 -13.96 0.64
C ASP A 349 18.16 -12.42 0.70
N PHE A 350 17.18 -11.67 0.16
CA PHE A 350 17.22 -10.22 0.11
C PHE A 350 17.40 -9.61 1.51
N SER A 351 18.50 -8.90 1.71
CA SER A 351 18.84 -8.23 2.96
C SER A 351 19.86 -7.12 2.71
N PRO A 352 19.44 -6.00 2.09
CA PRO A 352 20.36 -4.94 1.71
C PRO A 352 20.93 -4.20 2.93
N ASN A 353 22.23 -3.91 2.88
CA ASN A 353 22.95 -3.29 4.00
C ASN A 353 22.36 -1.96 4.45
N SER A 354 21.79 -1.18 3.55
CA SER A 354 21.12 0.11 3.88
C SER A 354 19.89 -0.06 4.78
N LEU A 355 19.33 -1.28 4.84
CA LEU A 355 18.09 -1.58 5.57
C LEU A 355 18.28 -2.58 6.73
N THR A 356 19.50 -3.03 7.05
CA THR A 356 19.72 -4.08 8.06
C THR A 356 19.81 -3.58 9.50
N THR A 357 20.17 -2.33 9.74
CA THR A 357 20.35 -1.77 11.10
C THR A 357 19.56 -0.48 11.25
N SER A 358 18.23 -0.62 11.33
CA SER A 358 17.31 0.51 11.34
C SER A 358 16.72 0.82 12.71
N VAL A 359 16.88 -0.06 13.71
CA VAL A 359 16.35 0.14 15.07
C VAL A 359 17.50 0.34 16.05
N LYS A 360 17.80 1.60 16.33
CA LYS A 360 18.91 2.06 17.19
C LYS A 360 18.42 2.66 18.52
N ALA A 361 17.12 2.51 18.82
CA ALA A 361 16.54 3.02 20.05
C ALA A 361 17.16 2.36 21.30
N PRO A 362 17.39 3.10 22.40
CA PRO A 362 17.80 2.52 23.66
C PRO A 362 16.66 1.70 24.29
N LYS A 363 17.01 0.68 25.06
CA LYS A 363 16.05 -0.11 25.82
C LYS A 363 15.48 0.71 26.98
N LEU A 364 14.17 0.73 27.09
CA LEU A 364 13.44 1.39 28.17
C LEU A 364 13.30 0.47 29.38
N THR A 365 12.98 1.08 30.53
CA THR A 365 12.67 0.44 31.80
C THR A 365 11.24 0.78 32.23
N LYS A 366 10.69 0.07 33.20
CA LYS A 366 9.37 0.42 33.76
C LYS A 366 9.32 1.85 34.33
N GLN A 367 10.44 2.36 34.81
CA GLN A 367 10.53 3.72 35.36
C GLN A 367 10.26 4.78 34.28
N ASP A 368 10.60 4.49 33.02
CA ASP A 368 10.38 5.37 31.87
C ASP A 368 8.88 5.40 31.47
N LEU A 369 8.10 4.39 31.87
CA LEU A 369 6.67 4.28 31.57
C LEU A 369 5.77 4.96 32.62
N LEU A 370 6.33 5.51 33.68
CA LEU A 370 5.55 6.22 34.70
C LEU A 370 5.06 7.57 34.14
N LEU A 371 3.76 7.68 33.94
CA LEU A 371 3.15 8.94 33.51
C LEU A 371 3.10 9.90 34.71
N LYS A 372 3.99 10.89 34.72
CA LYS A 372 4.15 11.85 35.82
C LYS A 372 3.51 13.20 35.50
N THR A 373 3.07 13.90 36.55
CA THR A 373 2.57 15.29 36.47
C THR A 373 3.18 16.15 37.56
N ASN A 374 3.44 17.41 37.24
CA ASN A 374 3.87 18.42 38.22
C ASN A 374 2.73 19.36 38.63
N LEU A 375 1.50 19.10 38.14
CA LEU A 375 0.35 19.97 38.42
C LEU A 375 -0.19 19.77 39.85
N VAL A 376 -0.17 18.54 40.34
CA VAL A 376 -0.59 18.16 41.70
C VAL A 376 0.23 16.97 42.18
N ASP A 377 0.49 16.89 43.49
CA ASP A 377 1.16 15.75 44.11
C ASP A 377 0.19 14.58 44.30
N ASN A 378 -0.97 14.90 44.87
CA ASN A 378 -2.09 13.99 45.10
C ASN A 378 -3.40 14.70 44.76
N GLY A 379 -4.35 13.98 44.14
CA GLY A 379 -5.61 14.55 43.72
C GLY A 379 -6.08 14.06 42.38
N SER A 380 -6.37 14.95 41.45
CA SER A 380 -6.76 14.59 40.09
C SER A 380 -6.34 15.60 39.05
N VAL A 381 -6.08 15.14 37.83
CA VAL A 381 -5.81 15.96 36.65
C VAL A 381 -6.78 15.62 35.51
N THR A 382 -7.00 16.56 34.61
CA THR A 382 -7.68 16.29 33.35
C THR A 382 -6.62 15.97 32.29
N ALA A 383 -6.67 14.77 31.73
CA ALA A 383 -5.76 14.30 30.70
C ALA A 383 -6.45 14.31 29.33
N ASN A 384 -5.69 14.67 28.29
CA ASN A 384 -6.09 14.46 26.90
C ASN A 384 -5.88 12.99 26.55
N VAL A 385 -6.83 12.40 25.84
CA VAL A 385 -6.86 10.96 25.51
C VAL A 385 -7.22 10.79 24.04
N ILE A 386 -6.46 9.97 23.34
CA ILE A 386 -6.77 9.51 21.98
C ILE A 386 -7.86 8.45 22.07
N GLN A 387 -9.00 8.65 21.44
CA GLN A 387 -10.05 7.64 21.37
C GLN A 387 -10.11 7.03 19.98
N ILE A 388 -9.92 5.71 19.89
CA ILE A 388 -9.97 4.94 18.65
C ILE A 388 -11.43 4.86 18.17
N ASN A 389 -11.65 5.13 16.87
CA ASN A 389 -12.93 4.92 16.21
C ASN A 389 -13.10 3.45 15.80
N PRO A 390 -14.34 2.95 15.71
CA PRO A 390 -14.60 1.57 15.29
C PRO A 390 -14.19 1.28 13.83
N VAL A 391 -14.11 2.29 12.98
CA VAL A 391 -13.81 2.18 11.55
C VAL A 391 -12.89 3.31 11.13
N GLY A 392 -11.95 3.00 10.21
CA GLY A 392 -10.99 3.97 9.67
C GLY A 392 -9.84 4.27 10.63
N THR A 393 -8.99 5.22 10.22
CA THR A 393 -7.75 5.59 10.92
C THR A 393 -7.89 6.87 11.75
N PHE A 394 -8.94 7.67 11.53
CA PHE A 394 -9.19 8.87 12.32
C PHE A 394 -9.54 8.53 13.76
N THR A 395 -9.09 9.38 14.69
CA THR A 395 -9.37 9.25 16.12
C THR A 395 -10.15 10.45 16.63
N ASN A 396 -10.75 10.32 17.82
CA ASN A 396 -11.33 11.44 18.53
C ASN A 396 -10.39 11.92 19.63
N HIS A 397 -10.38 13.22 19.88
CA HIS A 397 -9.78 13.80 21.06
C HIS A 397 -10.84 13.89 22.16
N ILE A 398 -10.61 13.18 23.26
CA ILE A 398 -11.46 13.25 24.45
C ILE A 398 -10.64 13.67 25.66
N GLN A 399 -11.32 14.06 26.74
CA GLN A 399 -10.70 14.37 28.04
C GLN A 399 -11.24 13.44 29.11
N LYS A 400 -10.36 12.96 29.99
CA LYS A 400 -10.73 12.17 31.18
C LYS A 400 -10.08 12.74 32.44
N ARG A 401 -10.84 12.76 33.53
CA ARG A 401 -10.32 13.10 34.84
C ARG A 401 -9.69 11.86 35.48
N LEU A 402 -8.41 11.94 35.82
CA LEU A 402 -7.60 10.83 36.33
C LEU A 402 -7.08 11.16 37.72
N ALA A 403 -7.02 10.16 38.61
CA ALA A 403 -6.42 10.30 39.93
C ALA A 403 -4.89 10.45 39.79
N VAL A 404 -4.30 11.14 40.78
CA VAL A 404 -2.85 11.32 40.91
C VAL A 404 -2.43 10.95 42.31
N HIS A 405 -1.39 10.10 42.42
CA HIS A 405 -0.78 9.66 43.66
C HIS A 405 0.74 9.84 43.60
N ASN A 406 1.29 10.67 44.47
CA ASN A 406 2.73 10.98 44.48
C ASN A 406 3.27 11.37 43.08
N HIS A 407 2.61 12.34 42.45
CA HIS A 407 2.90 12.81 41.07
C HIS A 407 2.64 11.80 39.94
N ILE A 408 2.21 10.56 40.23
CA ILE A 408 1.95 9.52 39.22
C ILE A 408 0.46 9.53 38.86
N VAL A 409 0.16 9.59 37.57
CA VAL A 409 -1.20 9.56 37.03
C VAL A 409 -1.70 8.12 36.98
N ASP A 410 -2.80 7.83 37.65
CA ASP A 410 -3.50 6.53 37.61
C ASP A 410 -4.40 6.45 36.38
N TRP A 411 -3.85 6.03 35.28
CA TRP A 411 -4.57 5.82 34.03
C TRP A 411 -5.19 4.42 33.92
N GLN A 412 -4.65 3.43 34.64
CA GLN A 412 -5.08 2.04 34.58
C GLN A 412 -6.49 1.87 35.19
N SER A 413 -6.78 2.52 36.33
CA SER A 413 -8.11 2.52 36.94
C SER A 413 -9.19 3.16 36.05
N ALA A 414 -8.82 3.94 35.03
CA ALA A 414 -9.73 4.54 34.06
C ALA A 414 -9.95 3.67 32.81
N ASN A 415 -9.48 2.42 32.79
CA ASN A 415 -9.52 1.49 31.66
C ASN A 415 -8.92 2.10 30.37
N LEU A 416 -7.77 2.77 30.50
CA LEU A 416 -7.00 3.29 29.38
C LEU A 416 -5.80 2.39 29.10
N ALA A 417 -5.27 2.49 27.86
CA ALA A 417 -3.94 1.96 27.53
C ALA A 417 -2.91 3.10 27.52
N LEU A 418 -1.68 2.80 27.91
CA LEU A 418 -0.52 3.67 27.70
C LEU A 418 0.07 3.39 26.31
N ILE A 419 0.39 4.44 25.55
CA ILE A 419 1.15 4.33 24.30
C ILE A 419 2.49 5.03 24.43
N ILE A 420 3.53 4.41 23.88
CA ILE A 420 4.87 4.96 23.74
C ILE A 420 5.14 5.14 22.25
N VAL A 421 5.67 6.29 21.87
CA VAL A 421 6.27 6.52 20.54
C VAL A 421 7.71 6.91 20.76
N GLN A 422 8.65 6.05 20.33
CA GLN A 422 10.08 6.23 20.56
C GLN A 422 10.83 6.38 19.24
N GLU A 423 11.66 7.43 19.14
CA GLU A 423 12.58 7.61 18.04
C GLU A 423 13.54 6.41 17.93
N ARG A 424 13.65 5.81 16.74
CA ARG A 424 14.44 4.59 16.55
C ARG A 424 15.66 4.72 15.63
N TYR A 425 15.87 5.87 15.03
CA TYR A 425 16.92 6.09 14.01
C TYR A 425 18.27 6.50 14.64
N GLY A 426 18.27 6.85 15.93
CA GLY A 426 19.45 7.33 16.64
C GLY A 426 19.75 8.80 16.36
N LEU A 427 18.76 9.59 15.98
CA LEU A 427 18.89 11.01 15.66
C LEU A 427 18.71 11.90 16.90
N ASN A 428 17.88 11.46 17.85
CA ASN A 428 17.51 12.22 19.04
C ASN A 428 17.71 11.38 20.33
N ASP A 429 18.76 10.57 20.39
CA ASP A 429 19.10 9.71 21.55
C ASP A 429 17.93 8.79 21.98
N GLY A 430 17.07 8.39 21.03
CA GLY A 430 15.91 7.55 21.30
C GLY A 430 14.86 8.22 22.19
N LYS A 431 14.70 9.53 22.12
CA LYS A 431 13.61 10.25 22.81
C LYS A 431 12.28 9.59 22.56
N PHE A 432 11.44 9.59 23.57
CA PHE A 432 10.10 9.03 23.48
C PHE A 432 9.05 9.96 24.09
N SER A 433 7.81 9.74 23.69
CA SER A 433 6.62 10.39 24.23
C SER A 433 5.66 9.33 24.77
N LEU A 434 4.91 9.70 25.81
CA LEU A 434 3.84 8.89 26.40
C LEU A 434 2.51 9.53 26.09
N GLY A 435 1.52 8.70 25.74
CA GLY A 435 0.14 9.12 25.51
C GLY A 435 -0.86 8.13 26.13
N LEU A 436 -2.12 8.54 26.19
CA LEU A 436 -3.21 7.71 26.70
C LEU A 436 -4.21 7.41 25.59
N VAL A 437 -4.64 6.16 25.51
CA VAL A 437 -5.54 5.66 24.46
C VAL A 437 -6.76 4.99 25.08
N ASP A 438 -7.95 5.41 24.62
CA ASP A 438 -9.22 4.78 24.90
C ASP A 438 -9.64 3.85 23.76
N ARG A 439 -10.22 2.69 24.07
CA ARG A 439 -10.63 1.64 23.09
C ARG A 439 -9.49 0.96 22.33
N GLY A 440 -8.26 1.09 22.82
CA GLY A 440 -7.12 0.32 22.36
C GLY A 440 -7.06 -1.05 23.02
N ILE A 441 -5.91 -1.40 23.61
CA ILE A 441 -5.78 -2.62 24.44
C ILE A 441 -6.58 -2.42 25.74
N ILE A 442 -7.50 -3.33 26.04
CA ILE A 442 -8.34 -3.32 27.25
C ILE A 442 -7.96 -4.52 28.16
N GLY A 443 -7.65 -5.66 27.55
CA GLY A 443 -7.19 -6.86 28.26
C GLY A 443 -5.77 -6.70 28.80
N ASP A 444 -5.35 -7.61 29.66
CA ASP A 444 -3.98 -7.65 30.20
C ASP A 444 -3.00 -8.05 29.09
N GLY A 445 -2.26 -7.07 28.57
CA GLY A 445 -1.29 -7.30 27.49
C GLY A 445 -0.80 -6.02 26.81
N ALA A 446 -0.11 -6.20 25.72
CA ALA A 446 0.49 -5.12 24.94
C ALA A 446 0.65 -5.48 23.45
N VAL A 447 0.79 -4.46 22.61
CA VAL A 447 1.15 -4.53 21.21
C VAL A 447 2.29 -3.56 20.91
N GLY A 448 3.19 -3.92 20.01
CA GLY A 448 4.21 -3.00 19.53
C GLY A 448 4.60 -3.27 18.08
N ALA A 449 5.02 -2.23 17.40
CA ALA A 449 5.50 -2.31 16.03
C ALA A 449 6.54 -1.23 15.72
N THR A 450 7.35 -1.51 14.72
CA THR A 450 8.18 -0.54 14.00
C THR A 450 7.54 -0.18 12.65
N TRP A 451 6.47 -0.84 12.26
CA TRP A 451 5.65 -0.52 11.13
C TRP A 451 4.56 0.48 11.57
N ALA A 452 4.88 1.77 11.49
CA ALA A 452 4.07 2.88 11.99
C ALA A 452 4.05 4.03 10.98
N HIS A 453 2.95 4.15 10.24
CA HIS A 453 2.77 5.12 9.15
C HIS A 453 2.93 6.57 9.61
N ASP A 454 3.69 7.39 8.88
CA ASP A 454 4.66 7.03 7.82
C ASP A 454 6.08 7.15 8.35
N HIS A 455 6.21 7.63 9.60
CA HIS A 455 7.50 7.92 10.24
C HIS A 455 8.25 6.67 10.74
N HIS A 456 7.57 5.55 10.88
CA HIS A 456 8.08 4.25 11.35
C HIS A 456 8.91 4.28 12.64
N ASN A 457 8.62 5.18 13.56
CA ASN A 457 9.18 5.14 14.90
C ASN A 457 8.65 3.92 15.67
N LEU A 458 9.39 3.48 16.69
CA LEU A 458 9.00 2.34 17.50
C LEU A 458 7.79 2.72 18.36
N MET A 459 6.69 2.00 18.21
CA MET A 459 5.46 2.18 18.99
C MET A 459 5.19 0.96 19.86
N VAL A 460 4.81 1.20 21.11
CA VAL A 460 4.26 0.15 21.99
C VAL A 460 3.06 0.70 22.75
N MET A 461 1.97 -0.07 22.78
CA MET A 461 0.75 0.28 23.52
C MET A 461 0.28 -0.91 24.35
N GLY A 462 -0.14 -0.65 25.59
CA GLY A 462 -0.65 -1.74 26.43
C GLY A 462 -1.16 -1.30 27.79
N THR A 463 -1.63 -2.29 28.53
CA THR A 463 -2.07 -2.18 29.93
C THR A 463 -1.07 -2.87 30.87
N ASN A 464 -0.27 -3.81 30.36
CA ASN A 464 0.75 -4.55 31.11
C ASN A 464 2.13 -3.94 30.81
N LEU A 465 2.75 -3.30 31.82
CA LEU A 465 4.03 -2.61 31.67
C LEU A 465 5.21 -3.56 31.40
N ASP A 466 5.19 -4.78 31.96
CA ASP A 466 6.22 -5.79 31.71
C ASP A 466 6.15 -6.26 30.27
N GLY A 467 4.96 -6.62 29.79
CA GLY A 467 4.73 -6.98 28.39
C GLY A 467 5.11 -5.86 27.42
N MET A 468 4.87 -4.59 27.78
CA MET A 468 5.29 -3.43 26.96
C MET A 468 6.82 -3.35 26.85
N ILE A 469 7.55 -3.53 27.95
CA ILE A 469 9.02 -3.50 27.97
C ILE A 469 9.60 -4.69 27.20
N ASP A 470 9.07 -5.88 27.39
CA ASP A 470 9.53 -7.08 26.67
C ASP A 470 9.34 -6.94 25.16
N ILE A 471 8.21 -6.41 24.71
CA ILE A 471 7.96 -6.10 23.30
C ILE A 471 8.97 -5.07 22.77
N GLN A 472 9.19 -3.96 23.49
CA GLN A 472 10.13 -2.93 23.08
C GLN A 472 11.55 -3.50 22.93
N HIS A 473 12.02 -4.30 23.91
CA HIS A 473 13.32 -4.96 23.85
C HIS A 473 13.42 -5.96 22.68
N GLN A 474 12.36 -6.73 22.44
CA GLN A 474 12.35 -7.70 21.34
C GLN A 474 12.36 -7.03 19.98
N LEU A 475 11.59 -5.94 19.77
CA LEU A 475 11.60 -5.16 18.53
C LEU A 475 13.01 -4.61 18.23
N ILE A 476 13.73 -4.14 19.24
CA ILE A 476 15.12 -3.70 19.09
C ILE A 476 16.03 -4.87 18.71
N ASN A 477 15.94 -5.98 19.44
CA ASN A 477 16.81 -7.13 19.22
C ASN A 477 16.63 -7.77 17.83
N GLN A 478 15.40 -7.85 17.33
CA GLN A 478 15.07 -8.45 16.02
C GLN A 478 15.06 -7.44 14.86
N GLN A 479 15.43 -6.17 15.14
CA GLN A 479 15.48 -5.07 14.16
C GLN A 479 14.13 -4.74 13.51
N GLY A 480 13.06 -4.87 14.28
CA GLY A 480 11.72 -4.47 13.88
C GLY A 480 10.73 -5.61 13.76
N GLY A 481 9.46 -5.26 13.58
CA GLY A 481 8.37 -6.22 13.49
C GLY A 481 7.08 -5.71 14.06
N TYR A 482 6.14 -6.65 14.19
CA TYR A 482 4.85 -6.47 14.83
C TYR A 482 4.67 -7.57 15.89
N ILE A 483 4.46 -7.21 17.16
CA ILE A 483 4.43 -8.15 18.29
C ILE A 483 3.22 -7.88 19.17
N VAL A 484 2.57 -8.95 19.64
CA VAL A 484 1.51 -8.88 20.66
C VAL A 484 1.88 -9.79 21.83
N ALA A 485 1.74 -9.26 23.05
CA ALA A 485 1.87 -10.02 24.31
C ALA A 485 0.53 -10.09 25.04
N ARG A 486 0.26 -11.22 25.70
CA ARG A 486 -0.83 -11.41 26.68
C ARG A 486 -0.20 -11.60 28.06
N GLY A 487 -0.52 -10.71 28.99
CA GLY A 487 0.29 -10.56 30.17
C GLY A 487 1.74 -10.28 29.77
N GLU A 488 2.67 -11.08 30.27
CA GLU A 488 4.11 -11.01 29.97
C GLU A 488 4.54 -11.92 28.80
N LYS A 489 3.65 -12.77 28.26
CA LYS A 489 4.02 -13.77 27.23
C LYS A 489 3.76 -13.27 25.83
N ILE A 490 4.76 -13.38 24.96
CA ILE A 490 4.59 -13.13 23.53
C ILE A 490 3.59 -14.15 22.96
N ALA A 491 2.46 -13.64 22.45
CA ALA A 491 1.38 -14.43 21.89
C ALA A 491 1.43 -14.49 20.36
N ALA A 492 1.95 -13.44 19.71
CA ALA A 492 2.15 -13.39 18.26
C ALA A 492 3.35 -12.49 17.93
N ASN A 493 4.11 -12.86 16.89
CA ASN A 493 5.25 -12.10 16.38
C ASN A 493 5.36 -12.24 14.87
N ALA A 494 5.51 -11.12 14.18
CA ALA A 494 5.82 -11.00 12.76
C ALA A 494 7.11 -10.18 12.61
N PRO A 495 8.29 -10.81 12.49
CA PRO A 495 9.55 -10.10 12.32
C PRO A 495 9.62 -9.37 10.97
N LEU A 496 10.06 -8.11 11.00
CA LEU A 496 10.26 -7.26 9.82
C LEU A 496 11.70 -6.71 9.84
N PRO A 497 12.72 -7.55 9.62
CA PRO A 497 14.11 -7.17 9.86
C PRO A 497 14.69 -6.22 8.80
N ILE A 498 14.02 -6.07 7.65
CA ILE A 498 14.47 -5.20 6.55
C ILE A 498 13.85 -3.82 6.76
N GLY A 499 14.68 -2.87 7.15
CA GLY A 499 14.22 -1.52 7.48
C GLY A 499 13.29 -1.43 8.69
N GLY A 500 13.02 -2.54 9.39
CA GLY A 500 12.00 -2.60 10.45
C GLY A 500 10.56 -2.58 9.92
N VAL A 501 10.37 -2.66 8.62
CA VAL A 501 9.06 -2.54 7.95
C VAL A 501 8.77 -3.68 6.96
N VAL A 502 9.79 -4.41 6.49
CA VAL A 502 9.69 -5.44 5.45
C VAL A 502 10.28 -6.77 5.93
N SER A 503 9.71 -7.88 5.45
CA SER A 503 10.17 -9.26 5.65
C SER A 503 10.46 -9.94 4.30
N ASN A 504 11.52 -10.75 4.25
CA ASN A 504 11.83 -11.63 3.12
C ASN A 504 11.27 -13.06 3.31
N GLN A 505 10.37 -13.25 4.28
CA GLN A 505 9.70 -14.53 4.46
C GLN A 505 8.67 -14.78 3.36
N PRO A 506 8.45 -16.05 2.96
CA PRO A 506 7.37 -16.39 2.05
C PRO A 506 6.03 -15.78 2.49
N MET A 507 5.26 -15.22 1.55
CA MET A 507 3.99 -14.53 1.84
C MET A 507 3.03 -15.37 2.70
N LYS A 508 3.02 -16.69 2.53
CA LYS A 508 2.18 -17.58 3.36
C LYS A 508 2.53 -17.46 4.84
N ILE A 509 3.82 -17.49 5.18
CA ILE A 509 4.30 -17.41 6.56
C ILE A 509 3.98 -16.02 7.13
N LEU A 510 4.34 -14.97 6.40
CA LEU A 510 4.10 -13.60 6.83
C LEU A 510 2.60 -13.31 6.99
N GLY A 511 1.75 -13.75 6.06
CA GLY A 511 0.31 -13.56 6.14
C GLY A 511 -0.33 -14.31 7.32
N GLU A 512 0.15 -15.52 7.64
CA GLU A 512 -0.28 -16.25 8.83
C GLU A 512 0.15 -15.54 10.12
N GLN A 513 1.37 -14.98 10.17
CA GLN A 513 1.87 -14.19 11.31
C GLN A 513 1.02 -12.94 11.52
N ILE A 514 0.75 -12.16 10.46
CA ILE A 514 -0.09 -10.94 10.55
C ILE A 514 -1.53 -11.30 10.93
N GLY A 515 -2.09 -12.38 10.39
CA GLY A 515 -3.40 -12.89 10.82
C GLY A 515 -3.44 -13.24 12.31
N ASN A 516 -2.35 -13.81 12.87
CA ASN A 516 -2.24 -14.07 14.30
C ASN A 516 -2.12 -12.78 15.13
N ILE A 517 -1.38 -11.77 14.66
CA ILE A 517 -1.35 -10.44 15.29
C ILE A 517 -2.77 -9.88 15.40
N ARG A 518 -3.50 -9.83 14.29
CA ARG A 518 -4.89 -9.33 14.23
C ARG A 518 -5.81 -10.06 15.21
N LYS A 519 -5.76 -11.40 15.20
CA LYS A 519 -6.55 -12.23 16.12
C LYS A 519 -6.29 -11.87 17.58
N ASN A 520 -5.02 -11.73 17.98
CA ASN A 520 -4.64 -11.40 19.35
C ASN A 520 -5.03 -9.97 19.75
N LEU A 521 -4.98 -8.99 18.82
CA LEU A 521 -5.48 -7.64 19.06
C LEU A 521 -6.98 -7.62 19.36
N VAL A 522 -7.79 -8.36 18.56
CA VAL A 522 -9.24 -8.50 18.81
C VAL A 522 -9.50 -9.14 20.16
N GLU A 523 -8.77 -10.17 20.54
CA GLU A 523 -8.91 -10.86 21.83
C GLU A 523 -8.45 -9.99 23.02
N LEU A 524 -7.53 -9.04 22.82
CA LEU A 524 -7.16 -8.02 23.80
C LEU A 524 -8.15 -6.84 23.84
N GLY A 525 -9.20 -6.88 23.03
CA GLY A 525 -10.29 -5.92 23.07
C GLY A 525 -10.11 -4.67 22.21
N TYR A 526 -9.19 -4.68 21.23
CA TYR A 526 -9.00 -3.58 20.30
C TYR A 526 -10.28 -3.28 19.51
N LYS A 527 -10.71 -2.03 19.45
CA LYS A 527 -12.05 -1.64 18.97
C LYS A 527 -12.02 -0.96 17.58
N ASN A 528 -11.35 -1.58 16.61
CA ASN A 528 -11.38 -1.12 15.22
C ASN A 528 -11.48 -2.32 14.28
N THR A 529 -12.12 -2.17 13.14
CA THR A 529 -12.30 -3.24 12.13
C THR A 529 -11.03 -3.51 11.30
N ASN A 530 -10.03 -2.64 11.34
CA ASN A 530 -8.70 -2.85 10.76
C ASN A 530 -7.66 -2.51 11.82
N GLU A 531 -7.43 -3.43 12.74
CA GLU A 531 -6.62 -3.27 13.93
C GLU A 531 -5.18 -2.88 13.59
N ILE A 532 -4.60 -3.51 12.56
CA ILE A 532 -3.21 -3.28 12.13
C ILE A 532 -3.03 -1.83 11.68
N MET A 533 -3.82 -1.39 10.71
CA MET A 533 -3.73 -0.03 10.17
C MET A 533 -4.11 1.02 11.22
N SER A 534 -5.15 0.76 12.01
CA SER A 534 -5.57 1.67 13.08
C SER A 534 -4.49 1.87 14.13
N PHE A 535 -3.77 0.81 14.53
CA PHE A 535 -2.66 0.95 15.47
C PHE A 535 -1.48 1.70 14.85
N SER A 536 -1.09 1.35 13.61
CA SER A 536 0.08 1.96 12.97
C SER A 536 -0.05 3.46 12.74
N THR A 537 -1.29 3.96 12.60
CA THR A 537 -1.55 5.39 12.34
C THR A 537 -1.80 6.22 13.60
N LEU A 538 -1.77 5.63 14.81
CA LEU A 538 -2.04 6.37 16.05
C LEU A 538 -1.06 7.53 16.32
N SER A 539 0.16 7.44 15.81
CA SER A 539 1.18 8.49 15.92
C SER A 539 1.40 9.29 14.63
N SER A 540 0.70 8.95 13.54
CA SER A 540 0.76 9.70 12.29
C SER A 540 0.29 11.15 12.48
N LEU A 541 0.95 12.11 11.83
CA LEU A 541 0.55 13.53 11.94
C LEU A 541 -0.60 13.90 11.00
N VAL A 542 -1.00 13.02 10.11
CA VAL A 542 -2.05 13.30 9.11
C VAL A 542 -3.39 12.63 9.43
N SER A 543 -3.45 11.65 10.34
CA SER A 543 -4.67 10.89 10.65
C SER A 543 -5.32 11.23 12.01
N PRO A 544 -4.64 11.19 13.18
CA PRO A 544 -5.29 11.37 14.47
C PRO A 544 -5.61 12.84 14.78
N SER A 545 -6.69 13.07 15.55
CA SER A 545 -7.10 14.42 15.98
C SER A 545 -6.30 14.95 17.17
N LEU A 546 -5.65 14.10 17.94
CA LEU A 546 -4.70 14.47 19.00
C LEU A 546 -3.31 13.96 18.61
N LYS A 547 -2.32 14.86 18.62
CA LYS A 547 -0.96 14.64 18.14
C LYS A 547 0.06 14.98 19.21
#